data_2739566dc0523be96b2dc4bf404e9f7d
#
_entry.id   2739566dc0523be96b2dc4bf404e9f7d
#
_cell.length_a   1.000
_cell.length_b   1.000
_cell.length_c   1.000
_cell.angle_alpha   90.00
_cell.angle_beta   90.00
_cell.angle_gamma   90.00
#
_symmetry.space_group_name_H-M   'P 1'
#
loop_
_entity.id
_entity.type
_entity.pdbx_description
1 polymer ?
#
loop_
_entity_poly.entity_id
_entity_poly.type
_entity_poly.pdbx_seq_one_letter_code
_entity_poly.pdbx_strand_id
1 'polypeptide(L)'
;VTRTRGTSIGALVAELRETLLGWKAYFGIAEVLSPLREIDKWVRRKLRCYLWKQWGSSGYRQLRKRGVSVREAWNTSKSAHGPWRLSKTPALAIALPLRFFETMGLPSLAPR
;
A
#
# COMPACT_ATOMS: atom_id res chain seq x y z
N VAL A 1 0.69 3.52 -12.18
CA VAL A 1 -0.11 2.31 -11.99
C VAL A 1 -1.48 2.53 -12.58
N THR A 2 -1.80 1.76 -13.57
CA THR A 2 -3.11 1.81 -14.19
C THR A 2 -4.10 1.08 -13.30
N ARG A 3 -5.20 1.73 -12.98
CA ARG A 3 -6.24 1.05 -12.22
C ARG A 3 -6.98 0.11 -13.14
N THR A 4 -6.91 -1.16 -12.81
CA THR A 4 -7.64 -2.19 -13.53
C THR A 4 -8.73 -2.72 -12.60
N ARG A 5 -9.96 -2.55 -13.00
CA ARG A 5 -11.08 -2.99 -12.20
C ARG A 5 -11.08 -4.51 -12.07
N GLY A 6 -11.25 -5.00 -10.84
CA GLY A 6 -11.26 -6.42 -10.59
C GLY A 6 -9.89 -7.10 -10.52
N THR A 7 -8.80 -6.34 -10.72
CA THR A 7 -7.47 -6.89 -10.58
C THR A 7 -7.17 -7.17 -9.11
N SER A 8 -6.68 -8.37 -8.80
CA SER A 8 -6.29 -8.69 -7.43
C SER A 8 -5.03 -7.93 -7.03
N ILE A 9 -4.85 -7.71 -5.73
CA ILE A 9 -3.67 -7.03 -5.22
C ILE A 9 -2.39 -7.80 -5.58
N GLY A 10 -2.46 -9.12 -5.58
CA GLY A 10 -1.31 -9.96 -5.96
C GLY A 10 -0.90 -9.73 -7.40
N ALA A 11 -1.86 -9.66 -8.31
CA ALA A 11 -1.58 -9.39 -9.71
C ALA A 11 -1.02 -7.99 -9.92
N LEU A 12 -1.56 -7.00 -9.18
CA LEU A 12 -1.08 -5.62 -9.25
C LEU A 12 0.36 -5.51 -8.75
N VAL A 13 0.69 -6.18 -7.64
CA VAL A 13 2.05 -6.19 -7.10
C VAL A 13 3.01 -6.87 -8.07
N ALA A 14 2.59 -7.97 -8.70
CA ALA A 14 3.43 -8.66 -9.69
C ALA A 14 3.75 -7.75 -10.87
N GLU A 15 2.78 -6.98 -11.33
CA GLU A 15 2.98 -6.03 -12.42
C GLU A 15 3.91 -4.90 -12.02
N LEU A 16 3.72 -4.35 -10.82
CA LEU A 16 4.57 -3.30 -10.29
C LEU A 16 6.00 -3.77 -10.05
N ARG A 17 6.17 -5.03 -9.68
CA ARG A 17 7.47 -5.60 -9.37
C ARG A 17 8.46 -5.39 -10.51
N GLU A 18 8.06 -5.68 -11.73
CA GLU A 18 8.95 -5.53 -12.88
C GLU A 18 9.39 -4.09 -13.09
N THR A 19 8.44 -3.17 -12.98
CA THR A 19 8.73 -1.74 -13.11
C THR A 19 9.66 -1.26 -12.02
N LEU A 20 9.38 -1.64 -10.77
CA LEU A 20 10.20 -1.20 -9.63
C LEU A 20 11.60 -1.79 -9.65
N LEU A 21 11.74 -3.03 -10.08
CA LEU A 21 13.07 -3.65 -10.21
C LEU A 21 13.91 -2.94 -11.27
N GLY A 22 13.28 -2.54 -12.37
CA GLY A 22 13.95 -1.75 -13.41
C GLY A 22 14.41 -0.42 -12.88
N TRP A 23 13.57 0.28 -12.14
CA TRP A 23 13.92 1.55 -11.52
C TRP A 23 15.03 1.39 -10.48
N LYS A 24 14.97 0.33 -9.69
CA LYS A 24 15.99 0.05 -8.67
C LYS A 24 17.36 -0.12 -9.30
N ALA A 25 17.45 -0.85 -10.40
CA ALA A 25 18.70 -1.04 -11.13
C ALA A 25 19.24 0.29 -11.66
N TYR A 26 18.35 1.09 -12.23
CA TYR A 26 18.72 2.40 -12.79
C TYR A 26 19.20 3.38 -11.71
N PHE A 27 18.40 3.54 -10.65
CA PHE A 27 18.70 4.51 -9.61
C PHE A 27 19.81 4.05 -8.66
N GLY A 28 20.04 2.74 -8.57
CA GLY A 28 21.15 2.21 -7.78
C GLY A 28 22.50 2.71 -8.26
N ILE A 29 22.62 2.94 -9.56
CA ILE A 29 23.85 3.48 -10.14
C ILE A 29 24.04 4.95 -9.75
N ALA A 30 22.95 5.68 -9.59
CA ALA A 30 23.01 7.11 -9.29
C ALA A 30 23.21 7.44 -7.81
N GLU A 31 23.11 6.45 -6.93
CA GLU A 31 23.28 6.60 -5.48
C GLU A 31 22.35 7.63 -4.85
N VAL A 32 21.15 7.81 -5.40
CA VAL A 32 20.18 8.77 -4.91
C VAL A 32 19.15 8.03 -4.05
N LEU A 33 19.20 8.22 -2.73
CA LEU A 33 18.39 7.47 -1.78
C LEU A 33 17.09 8.17 -1.38
N SER A 34 17.14 9.47 -1.16
CA SER A 34 16.00 10.21 -0.65
C SER A 34 14.76 10.14 -1.55
N PRO A 35 14.88 10.40 -2.86
CA PRO A 35 13.74 10.24 -3.76
C PRO A 35 13.23 8.81 -3.81
N LEU A 36 14.12 7.81 -3.68
CA LEU A 36 13.71 6.40 -3.69
C LEU A 36 12.83 6.06 -2.50
N ARG A 37 13.16 6.61 -1.32
CA ARG A 37 12.34 6.42 -0.13
C ARG A 37 10.95 7.02 -0.28
N GLU A 38 10.88 8.19 -0.91
CA GLU A 38 9.59 8.85 -1.14
C GLU A 38 8.73 8.05 -2.13
N ILE A 39 9.35 7.50 -3.17
CA ILE A 39 8.64 6.66 -4.13
C ILE A 39 8.12 5.39 -3.42
N ASP A 40 8.93 4.76 -2.58
CA ASP A 40 8.51 3.58 -1.81
C ASP A 40 7.29 3.88 -0.95
N LYS A 41 7.31 5.01 -0.23
CA LYS A 41 6.18 5.41 0.60
C LYS A 41 4.94 5.66 -0.25
N TRP A 42 5.11 6.32 -1.39
CA TRP A 42 4.01 6.61 -2.29
C TRP A 42 3.38 5.33 -2.84
N VAL A 43 4.21 4.38 -3.24
CA VAL A 43 3.72 3.10 -3.76
C VAL A 43 2.91 2.36 -2.69
N ARG A 44 3.43 2.28 -1.47
CA ARG A 44 2.71 1.63 -0.38
C ARG A 44 1.36 2.32 -0.10
N ARG A 45 1.35 3.65 -0.12
CA ARG A 45 0.12 4.40 0.07
C ARG A 45 -0.89 4.13 -1.05
N LYS A 46 -0.41 4.06 -2.28
CA LYS A 46 -1.27 3.73 -3.42
C LYS A 46 -1.89 2.34 -3.28
N LEU A 47 -1.10 1.37 -2.85
CA LEU A 47 -1.59 0.00 -2.65
C LEU A 47 -2.60 -0.07 -1.51
N ARG A 48 -2.37 0.66 -0.41
CA ARG A 48 -3.34 0.75 0.68
C ARG A 48 -4.65 1.38 0.22
N CYS A 49 -4.55 2.44 -0.57
CA CYS A 49 -5.72 3.09 -1.15
C CYS A 49 -6.51 2.12 -2.04
N TYR A 50 -5.81 1.38 -2.87
CA TYR A 50 -6.43 0.39 -3.75
C TYR A 50 -7.18 -0.68 -2.95
N LEU A 51 -6.54 -1.23 -1.92
CA LEU A 51 -7.17 -2.25 -1.08
C LEU A 51 -8.36 -1.71 -0.30
N TRP A 52 -8.26 -0.49 0.21
CA TRP A 52 -9.38 0.11 0.93
C TRP A 52 -10.60 0.24 0.03
N LYS A 53 -10.40 0.68 -1.21
CA LYS A 53 -11.49 0.73 -2.19
C LYS A 53 -12.05 -0.65 -2.50
N GLN A 54 -11.18 -1.62 -2.64
CA GLN A 54 -11.57 -2.99 -2.97
C GLN A 54 -12.40 -3.62 -1.86
N TRP A 55 -12.07 -3.32 -0.60
CA TRP A 55 -12.81 -3.83 0.55
C TRP A 55 -14.23 -3.27 0.63
N GLY A 56 -14.43 -2.04 0.22
CA GLY A 56 -15.75 -1.41 0.23
C GLY A 56 -16.43 -1.50 1.58
N SER A 57 -17.64 -2.06 1.62
CA SER A 57 -18.42 -2.17 2.84
C SER A 57 -17.82 -3.14 3.87
N SER A 58 -16.87 -3.97 3.49
CA SER A 58 -16.21 -4.89 4.41
C SER A 58 -15.00 -4.27 5.11
N GLY A 59 -14.73 -2.98 4.88
CA GLY A 59 -13.55 -2.30 5.42
C GLY A 59 -13.37 -2.46 6.93
N TYR A 60 -14.43 -2.24 7.71
CA TYR A 60 -14.38 -2.39 9.17
C TYR A 60 -13.93 -3.80 9.57
N ARG A 61 -14.57 -4.81 8.98
CA ARG A 61 -14.26 -6.21 9.29
C ARG A 61 -12.82 -6.55 8.91
N GLN A 62 -12.35 -6.06 7.78
CA GLN A 62 -10.97 -6.30 7.35
C GLN A 62 -9.97 -5.65 8.31
N LEU A 63 -10.25 -4.46 8.79
CA LEU A 63 -9.38 -3.78 9.76
C LEU A 63 -9.33 -4.57 11.07
N ARG A 64 -10.47 -5.00 11.57
CA ARG A 64 -10.53 -5.79 12.81
C ARG A 64 -9.77 -7.10 12.68
N LYS A 65 -9.95 -7.77 11.56
CA LYS A 65 -9.28 -9.04 11.28
C LYS A 65 -7.76 -8.90 11.29
N ARG A 66 -7.26 -7.72 10.92
CA ARG A 66 -5.82 -7.45 10.84
C ARG A 66 -5.24 -6.80 12.08
N GLY A 67 -5.98 -6.76 13.17
CA GLY A 67 -5.46 -6.29 14.46
C GLY A 67 -5.68 -4.83 14.79
N VAL A 68 -6.49 -4.12 14.02
CA VAL A 68 -6.84 -2.74 14.32
C VAL A 68 -7.87 -2.70 15.44
N SER A 69 -7.73 -1.77 16.39
CA SER A 69 -8.68 -1.65 17.50
C SER A 69 -10.09 -1.31 17.01
N VAL A 70 -11.08 -1.65 17.82
CA VAL A 70 -12.49 -1.36 17.50
C VAL A 70 -12.69 0.13 17.21
N ARG A 71 -12.12 0.98 18.07
CA ARG A 71 -12.27 2.42 17.93
C ARG A 71 -11.70 2.93 16.61
N GLU A 72 -10.47 2.57 16.29
CA GLU A 72 -9.82 3.02 15.07
C GLU A 72 -10.48 2.44 13.82
N ALA A 73 -10.85 1.17 13.88
CA ALA A 73 -11.54 0.52 12.75
C ALA A 73 -12.88 1.21 12.49
N TRP A 74 -13.63 1.50 13.54
CA TRP A 74 -14.92 2.17 13.42
C TRP A 74 -14.76 3.57 12.84
N ASN A 75 -13.86 4.37 13.42
CA ASN A 75 -13.64 5.74 12.98
C ASN A 75 -13.20 5.81 11.52
N THR A 76 -12.32 4.89 11.11
CA THR A 76 -11.83 4.86 9.74
C THR A 76 -12.94 4.46 8.76
N SER A 77 -13.71 3.42 9.11
CA SER A 77 -14.76 2.93 8.21
C SER A 77 -15.94 3.88 8.09
N LYS A 78 -16.19 4.71 9.11
CA LYS A 78 -17.28 5.69 9.09
C LYS A 78 -16.84 7.07 8.64
N SER A 79 -15.56 7.25 8.33
CA SER A 79 -15.05 8.54 7.89
C SER A 79 -15.62 8.93 6.54
N ALA A 80 -15.90 10.23 6.37
CA ALA A 80 -16.35 10.78 5.10
C ALA A 80 -15.20 11.07 4.15
N HIS A 81 -13.95 10.88 4.60
CA HIS A 81 -12.77 11.13 3.76
C HIS A 81 -12.60 10.03 2.73
N GLY A 82 -12.03 10.42 1.58
CA GLY A 82 -11.81 9.48 0.49
C GLY A 82 -10.68 8.49 0.77
N PRO A 83 -10.61 7.41 -0.03
CA PRO A 83 -9.61 6.36 0.16
C PRO A 83 -8.16 6.84 0.17
N TRP A 84 -7.84 7.84 -0.64
CA TRP A 84 -6.47 8.36 -0.70
C TRP A 84 -6.05 8.98 0.63
N ARG A 85 -6.94 9.75 1.26
CA ARG A 85 -6.66 10.35 2.55
C ARG A 85 -6.58 9.30 3.65
N LEU A 86 -7.50 8.33 3.61
CA LEU A 86 -7.53 7.26 4.61
C LEU A 86 -6.31 6.33 4.49
N SER A 87 -5.69 6.25 3.32
CA SER A 87 -4.56 5.36 3.09
C SER A 87 -3.33 5.70 3.96
N LYS A 88 -3.26 6.90 4.53
CA LYS A 88 -2.15 7.27 5.42
C LYS A 88 -2.54 7.28 6.89
N THR A 89 -3.72 6.77 7.24
CA THR A 89 -4.14 6.71 8.64
C THR A 89 -3.41 5.59 9.38
N PRO A 90 -3.25 5.70 10.71
CA PRO A 90 -2.66 4.63 11.51
C PRO A 90 -3.37 3.30 11.35
N ALA A 91 -4.70 3.31 11.20
CA ALA A 91 -5.47 2.08 11.03
C ALA A 91 -5.00 1.28 9.83
N LEU A 92 -4.82 1.94 8.68
CA LEU A 92 -4.36 1.25 7.46
C LEU A 92 -2.89 0.88 7.54
N ALA A 93 -2.07 1.67 8.26
CA ALA A 93 -0.67 1.32 8.46
C ALA A 93 -0.53 0.04 9.31
N ILE A 94 -1.39 -0.12 10.31
CA ILE A 94 -1.41 -1.32 11.14
C ILE A 94 -1.92 -2.52 10.35
N ALA A 95 -3.00 -2.34 9.60
CA ALA A 95 -3.63 -3.42 8.86
C ALA A 95 -2.79 -3.89 7.67
N LEU A 96 -2.10 -2.96 7.03
CA LEU A 96 -1.35 -3.23 5.79
C LEU A 96 0.09 -2.71 5.93
N PRO A 97 0.92 -3.36 6.80
CA PRO A 97 2.30 -2.94 6.99
C PRO A 97 3.17 -3.28 5.79
N LEU A 98 4.37 -2.73 5.75
CA LEU A 98 5.32 -2.99 4.68
C LEU A 98 5.55 -4.48 4.46
N ARG A 99 5.70 -5.26 5.54
CA ARG A 99 5.94 -6.69 5.42
C ARG A 99 4.83 -7.44 4.70
N PHE A 100 3.59 -6.94 4.78
CA PHE A 100 2.47 -7.54 4.05
C PHE A 100 2.72 -7.49 2.55
N PHE A 101 3.17 -6.33 2.06
CA PHE A 101 3.47 -6.16 0.64
C PHE A 101 4.74 -6.89 0.24
N GLU A 102 5.71 -6.97 1.14
CA GLU A 102 6.95 -7.72 0.86
C GLU A 102 6.70 -9.21 0.67
N THR A 103 5.79 -9.79 1.45
CA THR A 103 5.44 -11.20 1.29
C THR A 103 4.78 -11.47 -0.05
N MET A 104 4.21 -10.45 -0.68
CA MET A 104 3.61 -10.57 -2.00
C MET A 104 4.61 -10.32 -3.12
N GLY A 105 5.84 -9.98 -2.78
CA GLY A 105 6.90 -9.76 -3.75
C GLY A 105 7.17 -8.31 -4.12
N LEU A 106 6.61 -7.35 -3.38
CA LEU A 106 6.88 -5.93 -3.65
C LEU A 106 8.32 -5.60 -3.29
N PRO A 107 9.16 -5.15 -4.25
CA PRO A 107 10.53 -4.76 -3.95
C PRO A 107 10.59 -3.37 -3.32
N SER A 108 11.65 -3.10 -2.57
CA SER A 108 11.93 -1.77 -2.04
C SER A 108 12.96 -1.10 -2.94
N LEU A 109 12.71 0.15 -3.32
CA LEU A 109 13.65 0.90 -4.16
C LEU A 109 14.83 1.40 -3.35
N ALA A 110 14.59 1.82 -2.12
CA ALA A 110 15.65 2.30 -1.23
C ALA A 110 16.17 1.18 -0.35
N PRO A 111 17.46 1.14 -0.02
CA PRO A 111 17.99 0.17 0.95
C PRO A 111 17.41 0.46 2.32
N ARG A 112 17.27 -0.60 3.10
CA ARG A 112 16.77 -0.52 4.47
C ARG A 112 17.87 -0.64 5.48
#